data_1221be7780b33053768e48a6b0b5a624
#
_entry.id   1221be7780b33053768e48a6b0b5a624
#
_cell.length_a   1.000
_cell.length_b   1.000
_cell.length_c   1.000
_cell.angle_alpha   90.00
_cell.angle_beta   90.00
_cell.angle_gamma   90.00
#
_symmetry.space_group_name_H-M   'P 1'
#
loop_
_entity.id
_entity.type
_entity.pdbx_description
1 polymer ?
#
loop_
_entity_poly.entity_id
_entity_poly.type
_entity_poly.pdbx_seq_one_letter_code
_entity_poly.pdbx_strand_id
1 'polypeptide(L)'
;FHENVKGRTVTFVLQMDDQPGMLSEVLKIIAHYSANILTIHQTIPINGVASLTMSMEIPPMLDMSLMMTELEQKDGIQYVKILAME
;
A
#
# COMPACT_ATOMS: atom_id res chain seq x y z
N PHE A 1 5.36 -15.25 -30.73
CA PHE A 1 5.12 -13.96 -30.19
C PHE A 1 4.08 -13.98 -29.07
N HIS A 2 4.32 -13.24 -28.08
CA HIS A 2 3.38 -13.12 -26.98
C HIS A 2 3.49 -11.69 -26.45
N GLU A 3 2.41 -11.24 -25.87
CA GLU A 3 2.47 -9.95 -25.26
C GLU A 3 2.70 -10.08 -23.76
N ASN A 4 3.41 -9.11 -23.25
CA ASN A 4 3.65 -9.04 -21.82
C ASN A 4 2.49 -8.32 -21.18
N VAL A 5 1.77 -9.05 -20.37
CA VAL A 5 0.70 -8.44 -19.59
C VAL A 5 1.37 -7.81 -18.38
N LYS A 6 1.55 -6.52 -18.45
CA LYS A 6 2.17 -5.82 -17.35
C LYS A 6 1.13 -5.46 -16.31
N GLY A 7 1.55 -5.54 -15.08
CA GLY A 7 0.74 -4.99 -14.02
C GLY A 7 0.73 -3.48 -14.10
N ARG A 8 -0.07 -2.89 -13.24
CA ARG A 8 -0.14 -1.43 -13.14
C ARG A 8 0.70 -0.98 -11.98
N THR A 9 1.27 0.22 -12.10
CA THR A 9 2.02 0.82 -11.00
C THR A 9 1.11 1.76 -10.25
N VAL A 10 1.04 1.59 -8.95
CA VAL A 10 0.21 2.41 -8.08
C VAL A 10 1.08 3.01 -7.01
N THR A 11 0.92 4.31 -6.80
CA THR A 11 1.58 5.00 -5.70
C THR A 11 0.51 5.52 -4.76
N PHE A 12 0.66 5.19 -3.49
CA PHE A 12 -0.29 5.68 -2.50
C PHE A 12 0.43 6.08 -1.22
N VAL A 13 -0.27 6.88 -0.43
CA VAL A 13 0.19 7.27 0.89
C VAL A 13 -0.85 6.82 1.90
N LEU A 14 -0.37 6.36 3.04
CA LEU A 14 -1.25 6.06 4.15
C LEU A 14 -0.67 6.65 5.43
N GLN A 15 -1.56 6.94 6.36
CA GLN A 15 -1.16 7.35 7.69
C GLN A 15 -1.54 6.25 8.67
N MET A 16 -0.61 5.90 9.52
CA MET A 16 -0.79 4.83 10.46
C MET A 16 -0.27 5.23 11.83
N ASP A 17 -0.82 4.59 12.85
CA ASP A 17 -0.31 4.78 14.20
C ASP A 17 1.12 4.24 14.27
N ASP A 18 1.96 4.94 15.01
CA ASP A 18 3.35 4.52 15.21
C ASP A 18 3.38 3.48 16.32
N GLN A 19 3.11 2.24 15.96
CA GLN A 19 3.10 1.11 16.88
C GLN A 19 3.93 -0.03 16.32
N PRO A 20 4.56 -0.82 17.20
CA PRO A 20 5.30 -1.99 16.73
C PRO A 20 4.41 -2.91 15.91
N GLY A 21 4.94 -3.36 14.77
CA GLY A 21 4.23 -4.30 13.93
C GLY A 21 3.28 -3.70 12.92
N MET A 22 3.01 -2.38 12.97
CA MET A 22 2.06 -1.77 12.01
C MET A 22 2.54 -1.92 10.58
N LEU A 23 3.81 -1.61 10.32
CA LEU A 23 4.32 -1.72 8.96
C LEU A 23 4.25 -3.17 8.48
N SER A 24 4.57 -4.11 9.35
CA SER A 24 4.51 -5.52 9.01
C SER A 24 3.09 -5.93 8.63
N GLU A 25 2.09 -5.44 9.35
CA GLU A 25 0.69 -5.76 9.05
C GLU A 25 0.26 -5.18 7.71
N VAL A 26 0.68 -3.96 7.42
CA VAL A 26 0.39 -3.34 6.13
C VAL A 26 1.02 -4.15 5.01
N LEU A 27 2.27 -4.55 5.17
CA LEU A 27 2.96 -5.32 4.15
C LEU A 27 2.32 -6.69 3.92
N LYS A 28 1.79 -7.30 4.99
CA LYS A 28 1.07 -8.58 4.85
C LYS A 28 -0.17 -8.43 3.99
N ILE A 29 -0.93 -7.37 4.21
CA ILE A 29 -2.13 -7.12 3.40
C ILE A 29 -1.74 -6.96 1.95
N ILE A 30 -0.72 -6.16 1.69
CA ILE A 30 -0.26 -5.91 0.32
C ILE A 30 0.21 -7.20 -0.34
N ALA A 31 0.96 -8.01 0.39
CA ALA A 31 1.46 -9.28 -0.14
C ALA A 31 0.32 -10.25 -0.45
N HIS A 32 -0.76 -10.17 0.32
CA HIS A 32 -1.92 -11.03 0.09
C HIS A 32 -2.53 -10.83 -1.30
N TYR A 33 -2.39 -9.64 -1.84
CA TYR A 33 -2.92 -9.32 -3.16
C TYR A 33 -1.88 -9.46 -4.26
N SER A 34 -0.76 -10.08 -3.95
CA SER A 34 0.31 -10.35 -4.94
C SER A 34 0.91 -9.08 -5.53
N ALA A 35 0.89 -8.01 -4.78
CA ALA A 35 1.52 -6.78 -5.21
C ALA A 35 3.02 -6.84 -4.99
N ASN A 36 3.76 -6.29 -5.94
CA ASN A 36 5.21 -6.22 -5.84
C ASN A 36 5.62 -4.81 -5.45
N ILE A 37 6.22 -4.67 -4.27
CA ILE A 37 6.58 -3.36 -3.75
C ILE A 37 7.83 -2.88 -4.46
N LEU A 38 7.77 -1.69 -5.04
CA LEU A 38 8.87 -1.08 -5.75
C LEU A 38 9.65 -0.11 -4.86
N THR A 39 8.92 0.74 -4.13
CA THR A 39 9.55 1.70 -3.23
C THR A 39 8.72 1.85 -1.98
N ILE A 40 9.39 2.14 -0.87
CA ILE A 40 8.74 2.48 0.39
C ILE A 40 9.47 3.69 0.96
N HIS A 41 8.71 4.67 1.40
CA HIS A 41 9.26 5.83 2.08
C HIS A 41 8.41 6.11 3.30
N GLN A 42 9.02 6.04 4.46
CA GLN A 42 8.33 6.27 5.73
C GLN A 42 8.90 7.51 6.38
N THR A 43 8.02 8.41 6.82
CA THR A 43 8.46 9.61 7.51
C THR A 43 8.68 9.31 8.98
N ILE A 44 9.44 10.20 9.63
CA ILE A 44 9.61 10.13 11.07
C ILE A 44 8.26 10.39 11.73
N PRO A 45 7.86 9.55 12.69
CA PRO A 45 6.55 9.73 13.33
C PRO A 45 6.45 11.07 14.07
N ILE A 46 5.29 11.69 13.94
CA ILE A 46 4.99 12.95 14.62
C ILE A 46 3.67 12.74 15.34
N ASN A 47 3.68 12.98 16.65
CA ASN A 47 2.47 12.82 17.49
C ASN A 47 1.89 11.41 17.38
N GLY A 48 2.76 10.41 17.28
CA GLY A 48 2.32 9.02 17.24
C GLY A 48 1.76 8.57 15.90
N VAL A 49 1.95 9.37 14.84
CA VAL A 49 1.45 9.05 13.51
C VAL A 49 2.61 9.05 12.52
N ALA A 50 2.68 8.02 11.71
CA ALA A 50 3.67 7.91 10.66
C ALA A 50 2.98 7.93 9.30
N SER A 51 3.61 8.57 8.33
CA SER A 51 3.15 8.54 6.95
C SER A 51 4.00 7.58 6.16
N LEU A 52 3.37 6.75 5.37
CA LEU A 52 4.04 5.76 4.55
C LEU A 52 3.63 5.98 3.11
N THR A 53 4.61 6.30 2.26
CA THR A 53 4.36 6.43 0.83
C THR A 53 5.01 5.23 0.15
N MET A 54 4.25 4.54 -0.67
CA MET A 54 4.82 3.41 -1.37
C MET A 54 4.31 3.31 -2.79
N SER A 55 5.19 2.79 -3.65
CA SER A 55 4.85 2.47 -5.02
C SER A 55 4.92 0.97 -5.17
N MET A 56 3.96 0.41 -5.87
CA MET A 56 3.92 -1.02 -6.08
C MET A 56 3.38 -1.33 -7.46
N GLU A 57 3.73 -2.51 -7.92
CA GLU A 57 3.17 -3.06 -9.15
C GLU A 57 2.13 -4.09 -8.75
N ILE A 58 0.92 -3.94 -9.28
CA ILE A 58 -0.18 -4.84 -8.97
C ILE A 58 -0.56 -5.66 -10.21
N PRO A 59 -1.13 -6.85 -10.01
CA PRO A 59 -1.60 -7.64 -11.14
C PRO A 59 -2.66 -6.87 -11.93
N PRO A 60 -2.68 -7.04 -13.27
CA PRO A 60 -3.61 -6.26 -14.08
C PRO A 60 -5.08 -6.52 -13.79
N MET A 61 -5.40 -7.68 -13.24
CA MET A 61 -6.78 -8.03 -12.93
C MET A 61 -7.18 -7.73 -11.50
N LEU A 62 -6.28 -7.17 -10.71
CA LEU A 62 -6.57 -6.90 -9.32
C LEU A 62 -7.56 -5.74 -9.18
N ASP A 63 -8.56 -5.97 -8.33
CA ASP A 63 -9.48 -4.91 -7.95
C ASP A 63 -8.87 -4.14 -6.78
N MET A 64 -8.36 -2.95 -7.09
CA MET A 64 -7.71 -2.11 -6.08
C MET A 64 -8.64 -1.75 -4.93
N SER A 65 -9.94 -1.67 -5.19
CA SER A 65 -10.86 -1.26 -4.14
C SER A 65 -10.88 -2.28 -2.99
N LEU A 66 -10.68 -3.56 -3.28
CA LEU A 66 -10.64 -4.57 -2.23
C LEU A 66 -9.42 -4.34 -1.32
N MET A 67 -8.26 -4.15 -1.92
CA MET A 67 -7.04 -3.92 -1.14
C MET A 67 -7.13 -2.62 -0.34
N MET A 68 -7.62 -1.56 -0.97
CA MET A 68 -7.75 -0.27 -0.29
C MET A 68 -8.72 -0.36 0.88
N THR A 69 -9.84 -1.06 0.69
CA THR A 69 -10.82 -1.23 1.77
C THR A 69 -10.21 -2.00 2.93
N GLU A 70 -9.47 -3.05 2.64
CA GLU A 70 -8.85 -3.84 3.69
C GLU A 70 -7.81 -3.03 4.46
N LEU A 71 -7.03 -2.22 3.75
CA LEU A 71 -6.08 -1.34 4.40
C LEU A 71 -6.78 -0.32 5.28
N GLU A 72 -7.85 0.29 4.78
CA GLU A 72 -8.56 1.31 5.54
C GLU A 72 -9.24 0.76 6.78
N GLN A 73 -9.64 -0.49 6.75
CA GLN A 73 -10.32 -1.12 7.89
C GLN A 73 -9.37 -1.66 8.93
N LYS A 74 -8.07 -1.66 8.64
CA LYS A 74 -7.09 -2.16 9.60
C LYS A 74 -6.98 -1.19 10.77
N ASP A 75 -7.02 -1.73 11.98
CA ASP A 75 -6.81 -0.92 13.19
C ASP A 75 -5.47 -0.22 13.12
N GLY A 76 -5.47 1.06 13.40
CA GLY A 76 -4.26 1.86 13.38
C GLY A 76 -4.02 2.59 12.08
N ILE A 77 -4.75 2.27 11.03
CA ILE A 77 -4.67 2.99 9.77
C ILE A 77 -5.66 4.15 9.81
N GLN A 78 -5.17 5.36 9.65
CA GLN A 78 -6.01 6.53 9.74
C GLN A 78 -6.61 6.92 8.41
N TYR A 79 -5.83 6.81 7.33
CA TYR A 79 -6.39 6.96 5.99
C TYR A 79 -5.40 6.41 4.96
N VAL A 80 -5.93 6.16 3.77
CA VAL A 80 -5.16 5.71 2.62
C VAL A 80 -5.60 6.54 1.43
N LYS A 81 -4.65 7.02 0.64
CA LYS A 81 -4.96 7.86 -0.51
C LYS A 81 -4.07 7.47 -1.69
N ILE A 82 -4.68 7.24 -2.84
CA ILE A 82 -3.94 6.97 -4.06
C ILE A 82 -3.44 8.29 -4.63
N LEU A 83 -2.13 8.37 -4.87
CA LEU A 83 -1.51 9.55 -5.44
C LEU A 83 -1.39 9.46 -6.95
N ALA A 84 -1.09 8.27 -7.47
CA ALA A 84 -0.89 8.07 -8.90
C ALA A 84 -1.17 6.62 -9.25
N MET A 85 -1.65 6.41 -10.45
CA MET A 85 -1.91 5.07 -10.96
C MET A 85 -1.57 5.07 -12.43
N GLU A 86 -0.70 4.17 -12.85
CA GLU A 86 -0.27 4.08 -14.25
C GLU A 86 -0.61 2.76 -14.87
#